data_4a65951d82091ef4ca6d5dfec3382a42
#
_entry.id   4a65951d82091ef4ca6d5dfec3382a42
#
_cell.length_a   1.000
_cell.length_b   1.000
_cell.length_c   1.000
_cell.angle_alpha   90.00
_cell.angle_beta   90.00
_cell.angle_gamma   90.00
#
_symmetry.space_group_name_H-M   'P 1'
#
loop_
_entity.id
_entity.type
_entity.pdbx_description
1 polymer ?
#
loop_
_entity_poly.entity_id
_entity_poly.type
_entity_poly.pdbx_seq_one_letter_code
_entity_poly.pdbx_strand_id
1 'polypeptide(L)'
;MRIIVTGGAGFIGSSFINYLKETTNIDILCIDKLTYASNKDNIKYDVDFLEKDICDVTLEDLGEYDYLVNFAAESHVDNSIKNGRPFVRTNVEGTFNLLECARQNPKL
;
A
#
# COMPACT_ATOMS: atom_id res chain seq x y z
N MET A 1 0.53 -8.90 16.07
CA MET A 1 0.28 -7.59 15.42
C MET A 1 0.42 -7.76 13.91
N ARG A 2 -0.49 -7.20 13.16
CA ARG A 2 -0.46 -7.20 11.69
C ARG A 2 -0.53 -5.78 11.17
N ILE A 3 0.35 -5.46 10.24
CA ILE A 3 0.40 -4.15 9.58
C ILE A 3 0.15 -4.35 8.10
N ILE A 4 -0.74 -3.55 7.53
CA ILE A 4 -0.96 -3.50 6.09
C ILE A 4 -0.18 -2.31 5.55
N VAL A 5 0.63 -2.55 4.51
CA VAL A 5 1.43 -1.51 3.85
C VAL A 5 1.03 -1.46 2.39
N THR A 6 0.40 -0.38 1.98
CA THR A 6 0.10 -0.16 0.57
C THR A 6 1.25 0.58 -0.10
N GLY A 7 1.49 0.31 -1.37
CA GLY A 7 2.64 0.87 -2.07
C GLY A 7 3.96 0.32 -1.54
N GLY A 8 3.93 -0.87 -0.95
CA GLY A 8 5.09 -1.45 -0.29
C GLY A 8 6.18 -1.94 -1.22
N ALA A 9 5.93 -2.03 -2.53
CA ALA A 9 6.95 -2.40 -3.50
C ALA A 9 7.66 -1.18 -4.10
N GLY A 10 7.24 0.04 -3.76
CA GLY A 10 7.91 1.27 -4.13
C GLY A 10 9.16 1.50 -3.29
N PHE A 11 9.88 2.59 -3.59
CA PHE A 11 11.15 2.88 -2.91
C PHE A 11 10.98 3.07 -1.40
N ILE A 12 10.08 3.97 -1.01
CA ILE A 12 9.88 4.29 0.42
C ILE A 12 9.18 3.14 1.13
N GLY A 13 8.12 2.60 0.53
CA GLY A 13 7.34 1.52 1.13
C GLY A 13 8.16 0.25 1.35
N SER A 14 9.00 -0.13 0.40
CA SER A 14 9.86 -1.31 0.54
C SER A 14 10.92 -1.11 1.61
N SER A 15 11.48 0.10 1.72
CA SER A 15 12.43 0.43 2.80
C SER A 15 11.78 0.29 4.17
N PHE A 16 10.53 0.72 4.30
CA PHE A 16 9.77 0.60 5.54
C PHE A 16 9.52 -0.87 5.90
N ILE A 17 9.06 -1.67 4.91
CA ILE A 17 8.81 -3.10 5.13
C ILE A 17 10.10 -3.83 5.52
N ASN A 18 11.17 -3.59 4.79
CA ASN A 18 12.45 -4.24 5.06
C ASN A 18 12.96 -3.89 6.44
N TYR A 19 12.83 -2.63 6.85
CA TYR A 19 13.23 -2.20 8.19
C TYR A 19 12.42 -2.93 9.27
N LEU A 20 11.09 -3.00 9.13
CA LEU A 20 10.24 -3.68 10.09
C LEU A 20 10.56 -5.17 10.20
N LYS A 21 10.76 -5.83 9.08
CA LYS A 21 11.08 -7.27 9.07
C LYS A 21 12.46 -7.56 9.62
N GLU A 22 13.41 -6.64 9.44
CA GLU A 22 14.76 -6.76 9.97
C GLU A 22 14.80 -6.57 11.49
N THR A 23 13.96 -5.71 12.03
CA THR A 23 14.00 -5.32 13.44
C THR A 23 12.88 -5.94 14.29
N THR A 24 11.85 -6.52 13.67
CA THR A 24 10.69 -7.08 14.39
C THR A 24 10.19 -8.35 13.72
N ASN A 25 9.25 -9.04 14.41
CA ASN A 25 8.53 -10.19 13.85
C ASN A 25 7.09 -9.83 13.47
N ILE A 26 6.83 -8.56 13.17
CA ILE A 26 5.49 -8.11 12.79
C ILE A 26 5.04 -8.78 11.49
N ASP A 27 3.79 -9.23 11.49
CA ASP A 27 3.16 -9.79 10.30
C ASP A 27 2.75 -8.65 9.35
N ILE A 28 3.14 -8.75 8.08
CA ILE A 28 2.92 -7.68 7.10
C ILE A 28 2.15 -8.22 5.89
N LEU A 29 1.11 -7.49 5.50
CA LEU A 29 0.49 -7.63 4.18
C LEU A 29 0.89 -6.43 3.34
N CYS A 30 1.55 -6.66 2.22
CA CYS A 30 1.89 -5.62 1.25
C CYS A 30 0.85 -5.61 0.14
N ILE A 31 0.31 -4.44 -0.16
CA ILE A 31 -0.60 -4.24 -1.29
C ILE A 31 0.03 -3.25 -2.25
N ASP A 32 0.21 -3.68 -3.51
CA ASP A 32 0.82 -2.83 -4.54
C ASP A 32 0.31 -3.29 -5.90
N LYS A 33 0.02 -2.35 -6.80
CA LYS A 33 -0.40 -2.70 -8.15
C LYS A 33 0.77 -2.88 -9.12
N LEU A 34 2.01 -2.68 -8.64
CA LEU A 34 3.24 -2.90 -9.41
C LEU A 34 3.29 -2.08 -10.70
N THR A 35 3.17 -0.77 -10.56
CA THR A 35 3.32 0.16 -11.68
C THR A 35 4.80 0.49 -11.92
N TYR A 36 5.06 1.45 -12.81
CA TYR A 36 6.40 1.85 -13.20
C TYR A 36 7.33 2.23 -12.04
N ALA A 37 6.76 2.67 -10.91
CA ALA A 37 7.54 3.14 -9.76
C ALA A 37 7.80 2.07 -8.72
N SER A 38 7.38 0.82 -8.95
CA SER A 38 7.47 -0.23 -7.95
C SER A 38 7.98 -1.53 -8.54
N ASN A 39 8.63 -2.33 -7.69
CA ASN A 39 9.15 -3.63 -8.04
C ASN A 39 9.09 -4.52 -6.80
N LYS A 40 8.44 -5.68 -6.93
CA LYS A 40 8.30 -6.64 -5.84
C LYS A 40 9.66 -7.07 -5.26
N ASP A 41 10.70 -7.12 -6.09
CA ASP A 41 12.06 -7.49 -5.67
C ASP A 41 12.69 -6.47 -4.71
N ASN A 42 12.11 -5.27 -4.59
CA ASN A 42 12.56 -4.30 -3.59
C ASN A 42 12.31 -4.80 -2.16
N ILE A 43 11.32 -5.69 -1.98
CA ILE A 43 11.03 -6.31 -0.69
C ILE A 43 11.93 -7.53 -0.53
N LYS A 44 12.82 -7.50 0.46
CA LYS A 44 13.88 -8.50 0.65
C LYS A 44 13.48 -9.63 1.60
N TYR A 45 12.30 -9.56 2.16
CA TYR A 45 11.79 -10.54 3.12
C TYR A 45 10.50 -11.17 2.61
N ASP A 46 10.18 -12.34 3.13
CA ASP A 46 8.94 -13.02 2.78
C ASP A 46 7.78 -12.36 3.54
N VAL A 47 6.87 -11.74 2.80
CA VAL A 47 5.66 -11.11 3.34
C VAL A 47 4.46 -11.51 2.49
N ASP A 48 3.26 -11.45 3.08
CA ASP A 48 2.05 -11.62 2.29
C ASP A 48 1.94 -10.48 1.29
N PHE A 49 1.59 -10.81 0.06
CA PHE A 49 1.54 -9.82 -1.02
C PHE A 49 0.23 -9.94 -1.80
N LEU A 50 -0.43 -8.81 -1.99
CA LEU A 50 -1.62 -8.70 -2.83
C LEU A 50 -1.35 -7.68 -3.94
N GLU A 51 -1.33 -8.15 -5.18
CA GLU A 51 -1.18 -7.25 -6.33
C GLU A 51 -2.56 -6.68 -6.67
N LYS A 52 -2.81 -5.45 -6.24
CA LYS A 52 -4.12 -4.81 -6.42
C LYS A 52 -4.00 -3.30 -6.33
N ASP A 53 -4.83 -2.59 -7.09
CA ASP A 53 -4.98 -1.14 -6.98
C ASP A 53 -5.74 -0.83 -5.68
N ILE A 54 -5.28 0.16 -4.91
CA ILE A 54 -5.93 0.54 -3.67
C ILE A 54 -7.38 1.01 -3.88
N CYS A 55 -7.72 1.48 -5.06
CA CYS A 55 -9.09 1.83 -5.40
C CYS A 55 -10.04 0.63 -5.39
N ASP A 56 -9.51 -0.57 -5.56
CA ASP A 56 -10.28 -1.80 -5.68
C ASP A 56 -10.20 -2.69 -4.44
N VAL A 57 -9.44 -2.28 -3.43
CA VAL A 57 -9.28 -3.04 -2.19
C VAL A 57 -10.61 -3.11 -1.44
N THR A 58 -10.93 -4.29 -0.90
CA THR A 58 -12.16 -4.56 -0.15
C THR A 58 -11.85 -4.85 1.31
N LEU A 59 -12.89 -4.84 2.14
CA LEU A 59 -12.77 -5.25 3.54
C LEU A 59 -12.22 -6.68 3.66
N GLU A 60 -12.65 -7.56 2.78
CA GLU A 60 -12.18 -8.96 2.79
C GLU A 60 -10.69 -9.06 2.47
N ASP A 61 -10.20 -8.23 1.54
CA ASP A 61 -8.77 -8.20 1.22
C ASP A 61 -7.93 -7.82 2.42
N LEU A 62 -8.40 -6.88 3.22
CA LEU A 62 -7.66 -6.39 4.38
C LEU A 62 -7.70 -7.36 5.56
N GLY A 63 -8.86 -7.99 5.81
CA GLY A 63 -9.02 -8.89 6.94
C GLY A 63 -8.82 -8.16 8.28
N GLU A 64 -8.22 -8.84 9.24
CA GLU A 64 -7.89 -8.24 10.53
C GLU A 64 -6.49 -7.65 10.50
N TYR A 65 -6.36 -6.43 11.01
CA TYR A 65 -5.08 -5.74 11.09
C TYR A 65 -5.12 -4.69 12.20
N ASP A 66 -3.94 -4.26 12.64
CA ASP A 66 -3.81 -3.26 13.71
C ASP A 66 -3.46 -1.88 13.14
N TYR A 67 -2.66 -1.83 12.08
CA TYR A 67 -2.25 -0.58 11.45
C TYR A 67 -2.31 -0.71 9.93
N LEU A 68 -2.66 0.38 9.28
CA LEU A 68 -2.59 0.50 7.82
C LEU A 68 -1.76 1.73 7.49
N VAL A 69 -0.69 1.51 6.73
CA VAL A 69 0.22 2.58 6.30
C VAL A 69 0.14 2.68 4.78
N ASN A 70 -0.26 3.84 4.29
CA ASN A 70 -0.51 4.05 2.86
C ASN A 70 0.63 4.82 2.21
N PHE A 71 1.48 4.11 1.47
CA PHE A 71 2.49 4.70 0.59
C PHE A 71 2.06 4.68 -0.88
N ALA A 72 0.92 4.06 -1.19
CA ALA A 72 0.42 4.01 -2.56
C ALA A 72 -0.01 5.40 -3.01
N ALA A 73 0.74 5.96 -3.95
CA ALA A 73 0.48 7.29 -4.48
C ALA A 73 1.19 7.46 -5.82
N GLU A 74 0.65 8.33 -6.66
CA GLU A 74 1.35 8.81 -7.85
C GLU A 74 2.11 10.07 -7.45
N SER A 75 3.44 10.01 -7.51
CA SER A 75 4.30 11.10 -7.05
C SER A 75 5.18 11.71 -8.14
N HIS A 76 5.13 11.18 -9.35
CA HIS A 76 5.92 11.68 -10.47
C HIS A 76 5.24 12.88 -11.13
N VAL A 77 5.71 14.07 -10.83
CA VAL A 77 5.12 15.35 -11.28
C VAL A 77 5.00 15.42 -12.80
N ASP A 78 6.01 14.99 -13.53
CA ASP A 78 5.96 15.01 -14.99
C ASP A 78 4.82 14.16 -15.54
N ASN A 79 4.55 13.02 -14.94
CA ASN A 79 3.44 12.17 -15.34
C ASN A 79 2.10 12.82 -15.00
N SER A 80 1.99 13.54 -13.87
CA SER A 80 0.76 14.23 -13.50
C SER A 80 0.46 15.38 -14.46
N ILE A 81 1.47 16.03 -14.99
CA ILE A 81 1.30 17.10 -15.98
C ILE A 81 0.77 16.54 -17.31
N LYS A 82 1.28 15.39 -17.73
CA LYS A 82 0.86 14.75 -18.98
C LYS A 82 -0.54 14.15 -18.89
N ASN A 83 -0.86 13.54 -17.77
CA ASN A 83 -2.16 12.92 -17.52
C ASN A 83 -2.42 12.90 -16.01
N GLY A 84 -3.31 13.77 -15.58
CA GLY A 84 -3.65 13.89 -14.17
C GLY A 84 -4.61 12.83 -13.63
N ARG A 85 -5.29 12.07 -14.49
CA ARG A 85 -6.31 11.09 -14.04
C ARG A 85 -5.74 9.99 -13.15
N PRO A 86 -4.63 9.30 -13.52
CA PRO A 86 -4.05 8.31 -12.61
C PRO A 86 -3.62 8.92 -11.28
N PHE A 87 -3.14 10.15 -11.30
CA PHE A 87 -2.71 10.88 -10.12
C PHE A 87 -3.90 11.13 -9.18
N VAL A 88 -5.01 11.64 -9.71
CA VAL A 88 -6.24 11.88 -8.93
C VAL A 88 -6.82 10.56 -8.45
N ARG A 89 -6.90 9.56 -9.32
CA ARG A 89 -7.47 8.25 -8.97
C ARG A 89 -6.72 7.63 -7.78
N THR A 90 -5.40 7.55 -7.86
CA THR A 90 -4.63 6.92 -6.79
C THR A 90 -4.61 7.78 -5.53
N ASN A 91 -4.32 9.07 -5.65
CA ASN A 91 -4.09 9.91 -4.49
C ASN A 91 -5.39 10.32 -3.78
N VAL A 92 -6.49 10.41 -4.50
CA VAL A 92 -7.79 10.82 -3.93
C VAL A 92 -8.72 9.64 -3.77
N GLU A 93 -9.10 8.99 -4.86
CA GLU A 93 -10.08 7.89 -4.80
C GLU A 93 -9.55 6.69 -4.03
N GLY A 94 -8.28 6.32 -4.25
CA GLY A 94 -7.65 5.20 -3.55
C GLY A 94 -7.56 5.45 -2.06
N THR A 95 -7.12 6.63 -1.67
CA THR A 95 -7.06 7.03 -0.25
C THR A 95 -8.44 7.03 0.38
N PHE A 96 -9.44 7.56 -0.32
CA PHE A 96 -10.82 7.53 0.16
C PHE A 96 -11.31 6.10 0.38
N ASN A 97 -11.04 5.20 -0.57
CA ASN A 97 -11.43 3.80 -0.44
C ASN A 97 -10.80 3.14 0.79
N LEU A 98 -9.51 3.37 1.01
CA LEU A 98 -8.82 2.83 2.19
C LEU A 98 -9.41 3.38 3.48
N LEU A 99 -9.73 4.67 3.52
CA LEU A 99 -10.34 5.29 4.69
C LEU A 99 -11.73 4.70 4.97
N GLU A 100 -12.52 4.45 3.93
CA GLU A 100 -13.83 3.81 4.09
C GLU A 100 -13.69 2.38 4.64
N CYS A 101 -12.71 1.62 4.17
CA CYS A 101 -12.43 0.30 4.73
C CYS A 101 -11.98 0.40 6.18
N ALA A 102 -11.10 1.34 6.49
CA ALA A 102 -10.59 1.53 7.85
C ALA A 102 -11.70 1.93 8.82
N ARG A 103 -12.61 2.79 8.38
CA ARG A 103 -13.75 3.22 9.20
C ARG A 103 -14.61 2.04 9.66
N GLN A 104 -14.66 0.98 8.87
CA GLN A 104 -15.45 -0.21 9.17
C GLN A 104 -14.68 -1.26 9.98
N ASN A 105 -13.41 -0.99 10.29
CA ASN A 105 -12.62 -1.91 11.10
C ASN A 105 -12.92 -1.66 12.58
N PRO A 106 -13.43 -2.69 13.32
CA PRO A 106 -13.80 -2.49 14.72
C PRO A 106 -12.63 -2.21 15.66
N LYS A 107 -11.39 -2.44 15.22
CA LYS A 107 -10.19 -2.16 16.02
C LYS A 107 -9.70 -0.71 15.91
N LEU A 108 -10.19 0.03 14.93
CA LEU A 108 -9.75 1.42 14.71
C LEU A 108 -10.70 2.43 15.28
#